data_ad8e066be78b2a3ef2df72671ec7e77a
#
_entry.id   ad8e066be78b2a3ef2df72671ec7e77a
#
_cell.length_a   1.000
_cell.length_b   1.000
_cell.length_c   1.000
_cell.angle_alpha   90.00
_cell.angle_beta   90.00
_cell.angle_gamma   90.00
#
_symmetry.space_group_name_H-M   'P 1'
#
loop_
_entity.id
_entity.type
_entity.pdbx_description
1 polymer ?
#
loop_
_entity_poly.entity_id
_entity_poly.type
_entity_poly.pdbx_seq_one_letter_code
_entity_poly.pdbx_strand_id
1 'polypeptide(L)'
;LSNTRGIGAARRWIKKEFEKISKDCGGCLEVKEQWTLVKGNPKSRIKKDTWIVNIYAIKRGTKYPNRYVIMIGDIDSRISDPLDGEGDSPGANDNATGMAGALELARVLSKYDFPTSILLAGLSGEEQGLYGGKFLAEKAKIEGWKIAGILNNDMIGNIEGVDGVIDNRTFRIFSEPYSILETEKQLKQKRFYGGENDGESRQLARHVFASTKTYLPEMNPLLIYRLDRFGRGGHHRPFNEVGFPGIRIMEAHENYNRQHQDIRTENGIDYGDVISGVNFEYCAKLTAVNAAALATLALAPAKPKNVKIGGIVQPSTILSWEKVD
;
A
#
# COMPACT_ATOMS: atom_id res chain seq x y z
N LEU A 1 9.60 25.73 0.92
CA LEU A 1 10.07 24.37 1.17
C LEU A 1 11.57 24.28 0.96
N SER A 2 12.30 23.73 1.95
CA SER A 2 13.73 23.51 1.87
C SER A 2 14.09 22.57 0.71
N ASN A 3 15.22 22.83 0.06
CA ASN A 3 15.77 21.97 -0.98
C ASN A 3 16.60 20.81 -0.43
N THR A 4 17.00 20.90 0.81
CA THR A 4 17.96 19.98 1.46
C THR A 4 17.41 19.30 2.71
N ARG A 5 16.21 19.67 3.18
CA ARG A 5 15.63 19.17 4.43
C ARG A 5 14.11 18.97 4.30
N GLY A 6 13.56 18.04 5.11
CA GLY A 6 12.14 17.76 5.28
C GLY A 6 11.46 17.20 4.04
N ILE A 7 10.13 17.15 4.07
CA ILE A 7 9.29 16.55 3.02
C ILE A 7 9.58 17.09 1.61
N GLY A 8 9.97 18.36 1.48
CA GLY A 8 10.31 18.95 0.19
C GLY A 8 11.57 18.36 -0.42
N ALA A 9 12.57 18.04 0.38
CA ALA A 9 13.80 17.38 -0.08
C ALA A 9 13.51 15.90 -0.39
N ALA A 10 12.80 15.19 0.49
CA ALA A 10 12.45 13.79 0.32
C ALA A 10 11.70 13.53 -1.00
N ARG A 11 10.62 14.27 -1.27
CA ARG A 11 9.85 14.08 -2.50
C ARG A 11 10.64 14.39 -3.78
N ARG A 12 11.54 15.40 -3.76
CA ARG A 12 12.40 15.67 -4.91
C ARG A 12 13.44 14.58 -5.14
N TRP A 13 13.98 14.02 -4.07
CA TRP A 13 14.88 12.88 -4.15
C TRP A 13 14.16 11.65 -4.72
N ILE A 14 13.00 11.30 -4.20
CA ILE A 14 12.18 10.18 -4.69
C ILE A 14 11.87 10.34 -6.19
N LYS A 15 11.45 11.55 -6.61
CA LYS A 15 11.19 11.84 -8.02
C LYS A 15 12.44 11.59 -8.87
N LYS A 16 13.60 12.10 -8.44
CA LYS A 16 14.87 11.90 -9.15
C LYS A 16 15.26 10.43 -9.26
N GLU A 17 15.02 9.63 -8.20
CA GLU A 17 15.31 8.19 -8.25
C GLU A 17 14.38 7.48 -9.24
N PHE A 18 13.08 7.78 -9.28
CA PHE A 18 12.17 7.26 -10.30
C PHE A 18 12.59 7.69 -11.73
N GLU A 19 12.98 8.95 -11.91
CA GLU A 19 13.46 9.48 -13.20
C GLU A 19 14.76 8.79 -13.65
N LYS A 20 15.68 8.53 -12.72
CA LYS A 20 16.91 7.78 -12.97
C LYS A 20 16.60 6.35 -13.40
N ILE A 21 15.74 5.63 -12.67
CA ILE A 21 15.30 4.28 -13.02
C ILE A 21 14.63 4.29 -14.41
N SER A 22 13.79 5.28 -14.69
CA SER A 22 13.16 5.44 -16.00
C SER A 22 14.20 5.61 -17.11
N LYS A 23 15.20 6.43 -16.89
CA LYS A 23 16.31 6.63 -17.84
C LYS A 23 17.08 5.34 -18.08
N ASP A 24 17.41 4.61 -17.02
CA ASP A 24 18.19 3.36 -17.09
C ASP A 24 17.44 2.24 -17.85
N CYS A 25 16.12 2.29 -17.93
CA CYS A 25 15.31 1.38 -18.73
C CYS A 25 14.83 1.97 -20.08
N GLY A 26 15.44 3.04 -20.58
CA GLY A 26 15.10 3.64 -21.85
C GLY A 26 13.80 4.44 -21.87
N GLY A 27 13.39 5.03 -20.75
CA GLY A 27 12.15 5.82 -20.62
C GLY A 27 10.90 4.98 -20.34
N CYS A 28 11.06 3.79 -19.78
CA CYS A 28 9.98 2.82 -19.60
C CYS A 28 8.99 3.17 -18.48
N LEU A 29 9.28 4.17 -17.65
CA LEU A 29 8.40 4.63 -16.57
C LEU A 29 7.91 6.06 -16.84
N GLU A 30 6.61 6.25 -16.69
CA GLU A 30 6.03 7.61 -16.64
C GLU A 30 6.09 8.12 -15.20
N VAL A 31 6.99 9.05 -14.92
CA VAL A 31 7.10 9.67 -13.59
C VAL A 31 6.19 10.88 -13.51
N LYS A 32 5.34 10.94 -12.48
CA LYS A 32 4.32 11.98 -12.31
C LYS A 32 4.30 12.54 -10.90
N GLU A 33 3.87 13.80 -10.82
CA GLU A 33 3.52 14.49 -9.57
C GLU A 33 2.01 14.79 -9.56
N GLN A 34 1.39 14.61 -8.41
CA GLN A 34 0.03 15.09 -8.18
C GLN A 34 0.06 16.14 -7.07
N TRP A 35 -0.28 17.36 -7.41
CA TRP A 35 -0.33 18.50 -6.50
C TRP A 35 -1.76 18.82 -6.12
N THR A 36 -2.07 18.85 -4.82
CA THR A 36 -3.38 19.22 -4.32
C THR A 36 -3.23 20.16 -3.13
N LEU A 37 -3.90 21.31 -3.18
CA LEU A 37 -3.92 22.28 -2.10
C LEU A 37 -4.97 21.88 -1.06
N VAL A 38 -4.55 21.63 0.16
CA VAL A 38 -5.43 21.45 1.33
C VAL A 38 -5.53 22.77 2.07
N LYS A 39 -6.75 23.27 2.24
CA LYS A 39 -7.02 24.46 3.04
C LYS A 39 -6.79 24.20 4.51
N GLY A 40 -6.11 25.13 5.16
CA GLY A 40 -5.85 25.06 6.59
C GLY A 40 -7.14 25.03 7.41
N ASN A 41 -7.17 24.18 8.42
CA ASN A 41 -8.30 24.08 9.35
C ASN A 41 -7.77 23.97 10.80
N PRO A 42 -8.14 24.91 11.70
CA PRO A 42 -7.70 24.89 13.09
C PRO A 42 -8.02 23.59 13.86
N LYS A 43 -9.04 22.84 13.42
CA LYS A 43 -9.48 21.58 14.03
C LYS A 43 -8.77 20.34 13.45
N SER A 44 -7.99 20.50 12.36
CA SER A 44 -7.23 19.41 11.74
C SER A 44 -5.75 19.47 12.09
N ARG A 45 -4.98 18.46 11.69
CA ARG A 45 -3.51 18.50 11.78
C ARG A 45 -2.87 19.47 10.77
N ILE A 46 -3.60 19.86 9.71
CA ILE A 46 -3.18 20.87 8.74
C ILE A 46 -3.78 22.22 9.14
N LYS A 47 -3.00 23.06 9.82
CA LYS A 47 -3.43 24.37 10.34
C LYS A 47 -3.37 25.49 9.32
N LYS A 48 -2.53 25.37 8.29
CA LYS A 48 -2.30 26.37 7.23
C LYS A 48 -2.50 25.74 5.87
N ASP A 49 -2.80 26.55 4.86
CA ASP A 49 -2.86 26.10 3.47
C ASP A 49 -1.57 25.34 3.10
N THR A 50 -1.72 24.07 2.74
CA THR A 50 -0.59 23.16 2.53
C THR A 50 -0.75 22.38 1.24
N TRP A 51 0.29 22.36 0.42
CA TRP A 51 0.36 21.51 -0.76
C TRP A 51 0.72 20.07 -0.38
N ILE A 52 -0.20 19.17 -0.61
CA ILE A 52 0.03 17.72 -0.58
C ILE A 52 0.51 17.30 -1.96
N VAL A 53 1.65 16.60 -2.02
CA VAL A 53 2.26 16.23 -3.29
C VAL A 53 2.60 14.75 -3.28
N ASN A 54 1.92 13.99 -4.12
CA ASN A 54 2.22 12.59 -4.38
C ASN A 54 3.21 12.47 -5.54
N ILE A 55 4.13 11.52 -5.44
CA ILE A 55 5.09 11.16 -6.50
C ILE A 55 4.82 9.72 -6.88
N TYR A 56 4.64 9.43 -8.16
CA TYR A 56 4.44 8.06 -8.60
C TYR A 56 5.02 7.79 -9.99
N ALA A 57 5.40 6.54 -10.21
CA ALA A 57 5.89 6.04 -11.48
C ALA A 57 4.96 4.96 -12.01
N ILE A 58 4.69 4.98 -13.32
CA ILE A 58 3.83 4.01 -13.99
C ILE A 58 4.63 3.27 -15.05
N LYS A 59 4.74 1.96 -14.92
CA LYS A 59 5.10 1.04 -16.00
C LYS A 59 3.83 0.66 -16.74
N ARG A 60 3.65 1.13 -17.96
CA ARG A 60 2.43 0.86 -18.74
C ARG A 60 2.31 -0.59 -19.14
N GLY A 61 1.09 -1.10 -19.00
CA GLY A 61 0.74 -2.43 -19.47
C GLY A 61 0.67 -2.51 -20.99
N THR A 62 1.17 -3.59 -21.54
CA THR A 62 1.21 -3.80 -23.01
C THR A 62 -0.15 -4.16 -23.61
N LYS A 63 -1.06 -4.74 -22.84
CA LYS A 63 -2.39 -5.18 -23.30
C LYS A 63 -3.52 -4.39 -22.63
N TYR A 64 -3.39 -4.10 -21.33
CA TYR A 64 -4.40 -3.42 -20.53
C TYR A 64 -3.83 -2.18 -19.83
N PRO A 65 -3.49 -1.11 -20.60
CA PRO A 65 -2.80 0.07 -20.04
C PRO A 65 -3.65 0.85 -19.02
N ASN A 66 -4.98 0.70 -19.00
CA ASN A 66 -5.88 1.32 -18.03
C ASN A 66 -6.27 0.39 -16.85
N ARG A 67 -5.70 -0.83 -16.81
CA ARG A 67 -5.80 -1.72 -15.66
C ARG A 67 -4.53 -1.58 -14.84
N TYR A 68 -4.65 -1.45 -13.51
CA TYR A 68 -3.53 -1.15 -12.62
C TYR A 68 -3.44 -2.14 -11.48
N VAL A 69 -2.21 -2.46 -11.10
CA VAL A 69 -1.83 -2.97 -9.79
C VAL A 69 -0.91 -1.93 -9.15
N ILE A 70 -1.10 -1.64 -7.86
CA ILE A 70 -0.49 -0.47 -7.22
C ILE A 70 0.23 -0.91 -5.94
N MET A 71 1.46 -0.42 -5.73
CA MET A 71 2.11 -0.43 -4.42
C MET A 71 2.28 1.01 -3.93
N ILE A 72 2.05 1.21 -2.65
CA ILE A 72 2.11 2.51 -1.98
C ILE A 72 3.06 2.44 -0.80
N GLY A 73 3.91 3.46 -0.65
CA GLY A 73 4.59 3.85 0.57
C GLY A 73 4.32 5.33 0.85
N ASP A 74 4.64 5.79 2.05
CA ASP A 74 4.39 7.18 2.46
C ASP A 74 5.68 7.98 2.46
N ILE A 75 5.59 9.27 2.13
CA ILE A 75 6.74 10.18 2.06
C ILE A 75 6.91 10.96 3.36
N ASP A 76 5.80 11.23 4.04
CA ASP A 76 5.78 11.96 5.30
C ASP A 76 6.00 11.05 6.50
N SER A 77 6.39 11.66 7.59
CA SER A 77 6.61 11.05 8.90
C SER A 77 6.24 12.05 9.98
N ARG A 78 6.14 11.61 11.22
CA ARG A 78 5.92 12.48 12.38
C ARG A 78 6.65 12.01 13.64
N ILE A 79 6.81 12.91 14.57
CA ILE A 79 7.27 12.67 15.94
C ILE A 79 6.06 12.60 16.91
N SER A 80 6.31 12.67 18.20
CA SER A 80 5.26 12.55 19.26
C SER A 80 4.15 13.58 19.07
N ASP A 81 4.49 14.85 18.86
CA ASP A 81 3.51 15.87 18.50
C ASP A 81 3.22 15.85 17.00
N PRO A 82 1.99 15.46 16.60
CA PRO A 82 1.62 15.43 15.18
C PRO A 82 1.50 16.82 14.54
N LEU A 83 1.64 17.90 15.32
CA LEU A 83 1.62 19.28 14.85
C LEU A 83 3.01 19.90 14.74
N ASP A 84 4.05 19.23 15.23
CA ASP A 84 5.42 19.70 15.09
C ASP A 84 5.89 19.48 13.64
N GLY A 85 6.12 20.57 12.93
CA GLY A 85 6.64 20.58 11.57
C GLY A 85 8.12 20.97 11.48
N GLU A 86 8.83 21.12 12.60
CA GLU A 86 10.21 21.61 12.68
C GLU A 86 11.18 20.59 13.28
N GLY A 87 10.71 19.72 14.18
CA GLY A 87 11.49 18.68 14.83
C GLY A 87 12.05 17.65 13.86
N ASP A 88 13.09 16.94 14.29
CA ASP A 88 13.68 15.86 13.49
C ASP A 88 12.80 14.61 13.54
N SER A 89 12.24 14.28 12.39
CA SER A 89 11.35 13.12 12.18
C SER A 89 11.91 12.26 11.04
N PRO A 90 12.90 11.39 11.30
CA PRO A 90 13.52 10.60 10.24
C PRO A 90 12.55 9.67 9.53
N GLY A 91 11.60 9.06 10.25
CA GLY A 91 10.62 8.14 9.68
C GLY A 91 11.28 6.96 8.97
N ALA A 92 12.33 6.39 9.58
CA ALA A 92 13.15 5.38 8.92
C ALA A 92 12.37 4.10 8.65
N ASN A 93 11.51 3.69 9.58
CA ASN A 93 10.58 2.58 9.39
C ASN A 93 9.19 3.07 8.99
N ASP A 94 8.70 4.14 9.58
CA ASP A 94 7.41 4.77 9.34
C ASP A 94 7.59 6.13 8.59
N ASN A 95 7.68 6.19 7.20
CA ASN A 95 7.52 5.02 6.35
C ASN A 95 8.54 5.00 5.20
N ALA A 96 9.83 5.32 5.49
CA ALA A 96 10.87 5.23 4.46
C ALA A 96 11.06 3.78 3.96
N THR A 97 10.74 2.76 4.79
CA THR A 97 10.80 1.34 4.37
C THR A 97 9.82 1.02 3.26
N GLY A 98 8.55 1.46 3.37
CA GLY A 98 7.55 1.28 2.32
C GLY A 98 7.92 2.01 1.04
N MET A 99 8.48 3.22 1.16
CA MET A 99 8.94 4.01 0.02
C MET A 99 10.17 3.39 -0.65
N ALA A 100 11.13 2.89 0.12
CA ALA A 100 12.28 2.18 -0.41
C ALA A 100 11.86 0.92 -1.19
N GLY A 101 10.89 0.17 -0.66
CA GLY A 101 10.27 -0.96 -1.35
C GLY A 101 9.67 -0.55 -2.71
N ALA A 102 8.94 0.57 -2.78
CA ALA A 102 8.36 1.06 -4.03
C ALA A 102 9.43 1.45 -5.06
N LEU A 103 10.52 2.10 -4.65
CA LEU A 103 11.66 2.44 -5.52
C LEU A 103 12.38 1.18 -6.02
N GLU A 104 12.62 0.23 -5.14
CA GLU A 104 13.28 -1.04 -5.53
C GLU A 104 12.42 -1.84 -6.51
N LEU A 105 11.10 -1.88 -6.32
CA LEU A 105 10.19 -2.50 -7.27
C LEU A 105 10.18 -1.79 -8.62
N ALA A 106 10.28 -0.45 -8.64
CA ALA A 106 10.45 0.27 -9.88
C ALA A 106 11.71 -0.19 -10.63
N ARG A 107 12.83 -0.32 -9.91
CA ARG A 107 14.12 -0.76 -10.46
C ARG A 107 14.08 -2.21 -11.01
N VAL A 108 13.41 -3.10 -10.28
CA VAL A 108 13.34 -4.52 -10.65
C VAL A 108 12.32 -4.76 -11.75
N LEU A 109 11.07 -4.29 -11.56
CA LEU A 109 9.95 -4.59 -12.47
C LEU A 109 10.02 -3.79 -13.79
N SER A 110 10.76 -2.68 -13.83
CA SER A 110 10.99 -1.93 -15.07
C SER A 110 11.64 -2.76 -16.18
N LYS A 111 12.37 -3.82 -15.82
CA LYS A 111 13.09 -4.70 -16.75
C LYS A 111 12.17 -5.69 -17.47
N TYR A 112 10.93 -5.81 -17.10
CA TYR A 112 9.97 -6.78 -17.63
C TYR A 112 8.74 -6.09 -18.20
N ASP A 113 8.11 -6.73 -19.19
CA ASP A 113 6.83 -6.29 -19.72
C ASP A 113 5.68 -7.04 -19.09
N PHE A 114 4.61 -6.31 -18.78
CA PHE A 114 3.40 -6.86 -18.18
C PHE A 114 2.17 -6.48 -19.01
N PRO A 115 1.16 -7.35 -19.08
CA PRO A 115 -0.12 -7.00 -19.73
C PRO A 115 -0.84 -5.82 -19.03
N THR A 116 -0.75 -5.75 -17.71
CA THR A 116 -1.41 -4.74 -16.86
C THR A 116 -0.39 -3.69 -16.39
N SER A 117 -0.79 -2.44 -16.26
CA SER A 117 0.06 -1.36 -15.73
C SER A 117 0.41 -1.58 -14.26
N ILE A 118 1.66 -1.31 -13.90
CA ILE A 118 2.12 -1.29 -12.51
C ILE A 118 2.38 0.16 -12.12
N LEU A 119 1.79 0.62 -11.01
CA LEU A 119 1.99 1.94 -10.46
C LEU A 119 2.65 1.83 -9.09
N LEU A 120 3.73 2.56 -8.90
CA LEU A 120 4.53 2.60 -7.66
C LEU A 120 4.50 4.03 -7.14
N ALA A 121 3.96 4.23 -5.94
CA ALA A 121 3.65 5.56 -5.43
C ALA A 121 4.26 5.83 -4.06
N GLY A 122 4.82 7.05 -3.93
CA GLY A 122 5.03 7.72 -2.66
C GLY A 122 3.91 8.73 -2.43
N LEU A 123 3.12 8.53 -1.40
CA LEU A 123 2.00 9.41 -1.06
C LEU A 123 2.35 10.28 0.14
N SER A 124 1.76 11.48 0.21
CA SER A 124 2.01 12.44 1.29
C SER A 124 0.76 12.70 2.10
N GLY A 125 0.96 13.13 3.35
CA GLY A 125 -0.15 13.49 4.22
C GLY A 125 -0.88 12.28 4.78
N GLU A 126 -0.18 11.16 4.96
CA GLU A 126 -0.68 10.01 5.70
C GLU A 126 -0.99 10.42 7.13
N GLU A 127 0.01 10.94 7.80
CA GLU A 127 0.00 11.33 9.21
C GLU A 127 -0.98 12.47 9.52
N GLN A 128 -1.31 13.27 8.53
CA GLN A 128 -2.27 14.36 8.66
C GLN A 128 -3.71 13.96 8.35
N GLY A 129 -3.96 12.72 7.92
CA GLY A 129 -5.30 12.17 7.66
C GLY A 129 -5.49 11.58 6.28
N LEU A 130 -4.50 10.85 5.75
CA LEU A 130 -4.57 10.06 4.53
C LEU A 130 -4.82 10.88 3.26
N TYR A 131 -4.38 12.16 3.23
CA TYR A 131 -4.72 13.08 2.14
C TYR A 131 -4.21 12.60 0.79
N GLY A 132 -2.96 12.14 0.70
CA GLY A 132 -2.39 11.64 -0.55
C GLY A 132 -3.19 10.48 -1.14
N GLY A 133 -3.58 9.53 -0.29
CA GLY A 133 -4.43 8.42 -0.69
C GLY A 133 -5.81 8.85 -1.17
N LYS A 134 -6.46 9.80 -0.48
CA LYS A 134 -7.75 10.37 -0.89
C LYS A 134 -7.68 10.96 -2.28
N PHE A 135 -6.69 11.82 -2.52
CA PHE A 135 -6.56 12.51 -3.81
C PHE A 135 -6.21 11.56 -4.96
N LEU A 136 -5.39 10.53 -4.72
CA LEU A 136 -5.08 9.57 -5.76
C LEU A 136 -6.26 8.62 -6.03
N ALA A 137 -6.99 8.20 -4.99
CA ALA A 137 -8.19 7.39 -5.12
C ALA A 137 -9.32 8.12 -5.87
N GLU A 138 -9.56 9.38 -5.54
CA GLU A 138 -10.52 10.24 -6.24
C GLU A 138 -10.14 10.44 -7.72
N LYS A 139 -8.86 10.75 -7.99
CA LYS A 139 -8.33 10.84 -9.35
C LYS A 139 -8.56 9.54 -10.13
N ALA A 140 -8.21 8.41 -9.55
CA ALA A 140 -8.38 7.10 -10.17
C ALA A 140 -9.86 6.82 -10.51
N LYS A 141 -10.78 7.20 -9.61
CA LYS A 141 -12.22 7.06 -9.82
C LYS A 141 -12.72 7.95 -10.95
N ILE A 142 -12.32 9.24 -10.96
CA ILE A 142 -12.72 10.21 -11.99
C ILE A 142 -12.20 9.81 -13.37
N GLU A 143 -10.94 9.34 -13.44
CA GLU A 143 -10.31 8.90 -14.70
C GLU A 143 -10.71 7.48 -15.12
N GLY A 144 -11.55 6.80 -14.35
CA GLY A 144 -12.07 5.46 -14.68
C GLY A 144 -11.01 4.37 -14.67
N TRP A 145 -10.00 4.46 -13.79
CA TRP A 145 -8.97 3.43 -13.66
C TRP A 145 -9.58 2.10 -13.22
N LYS A 146 -9.09 1.01 -13.79
CA LYS A 146 -9.48 -0.35 -13.41
C LYS A 146 -8.42 -0.92 -12.48
N ILE A 147 -8.57 -0.72 -11.18
CA ILE A 147 -7.58 -1.16 -10.20
C ILE A 147 -7.88 -2.59 -9.77
N ALA A 148 -6.92 -3.50 -10.01
CA ALA A 148 -7.01 -4.91 -9.63
C ALA A 148 -6.55 -5.16 -8.18
N GLY A 149 -5.69 -4.30 -7.63
CA GLY A 149 -5.22 -4.40 -6.25
C GLY A 149 -4.30 -3.25 -5.86
N ILE A 150 -4.40 -2.84 -4.59
CA ILE A 150 -3.52 -1.85 -3.96
C ILE A 150 -2.86 -2.49 -2.76
N LEU A 151 -1.52 -2.52 -2.75
CA LEU A 151 -0.68 -2.99 -1.67
C LEU A 151 -0.08 -1.77 -0.95
N ASN A 152 -0.67 -1.36 0.16
CA ASN A 152 -0.14 -0.30 1.01
C ASN A 152 0.88 -0.90 1.97
N ASN A 153 2.13 -0.46 1.87
CA ASN A 153 3.22 -0.88 2.74
C ASN A 153 3.51 0.24 3.72
N ASP A 154 3.16 0.01 4.97
CA ASP A 154 3.31 1.00 6.01
C ASP A 154 3.78 0.30 7.27
N MET A 155 5.06 0.49 7.46
CA MET A 155 6.08 -0.15 8.27
C MET A 155 6.37 -1.59 7.87
N ILE A 156 7.49 -1.79 7.18
CA ILE A 156 7.95 -3.11 6.73
C ILE A 156 9.42 -3.39 7.08
N GLY A 157 9.97 -2.71 8.09
CA GLY A 157 11.39 -2.80 8.42
C GLY A 157 11.72 -3.16 9.86
N ASN A 158 10.77 -3.19 10.79
CA ASN A 158 11.03 -3.54 12.17
C ASN A 158 10.76 -5.04 12.43
N ILE A 159 11.65 -5.68 13.19
CA ILE A 159 11.54 -7.10 13.57
C ILE A 159 11.41 -7.32 15.07
N GLU A 160 11.57 -6.28 15.87
CA GLU A 160 11.66 -6.35 17.33
C GLU A 160 10.49 -5.61 17.99
N GLY A 161 9.69 -6.33 18.76
CA GLY A 161 8.63 -5.75 19.59
C GLY A 161 9.16 -5.07 20.85
N VAL A 162 8.34 -4.23 21.49
CA VAL A 162 8.68 -3.61 22.80
C VAL A 162 8.84 -4.65 23.92
N ASP A 163 8.35 -5.84 23.71
CA ASP A 163 8.47 -7.02 24.61
C ASP A 163 9.76 -7.83 24.37
N GLY A 164 10.62 -7.37 23.45
CA GLY A 164 11.87 -8.03 23.09
C GLY A 164 11.71 -9.24 22.16
N VAL A 165 10.51 -9.55 21.69
CA VAL A 165 10.29 -10.62 20.71
C VAL A 165 10.85 -10.17 19.36
N ILE A 166 11.70 -11.01 18.78
CA ILE A 166 12.31 -10.79 17.45
C ILE A 166 11.70 -11.79 16.46
N ASP A 167 11.09 -11.27 15.39
CA ASP A 167 10.53 -12.07 14.29
C ASP A 167 10.82 -11.42 12.94
N ASN A 168 11.67 -12.05 12.15
CA ASN A 168 12.09 -11.60 10.82
C ASN A 168 11.44 -12.41 9.68
N ARG A 169 10.34 -13.12 9.96
CA ARG A 169 9.62 -13.96 8.99
C ARG A 169 8.14 -13.64 8.89
N THR A 170 7.52 -13.30 10.02
CA THR A 170 6.08 -13.07 10.07
C THR A 170 5.74 -11.64 9.68
N PHE A 171 4.67 -11.46 8.93
CA PHE A 171 4.10 -10.15 8.61
C PHE A 171 2.59 -10.23 8.54
N ARG A 172 1.92 -9.09 8.66
CA ARG A 172 0.45 -8.98 8.71
C ARG A 172 -0.11 -8.44 7.40
N ILE A 173 -1.25 -8.98 6.97
CA ILE A 173 -2.01 -8.52 5.81
C ILE A 173 -3.41 -8.17 6.27
N PHE A 174 -3.73 -6.88 6.34
CA PHE A 174 -5.05 -6.40 6.71
C PHE A 174 -5.94 -6.25 5.49
N SER A 175 -7.21 -6.61 5.60
CA SER A 175 -8.18 -6.56 4.51
C SER A 175 -9.61 -6.40 4.99
N GLU A 176 -10.41 -5.62 4.26
CA GLU A 176 -11.85 -5.51 4.54
C GLU A 176 -12.63 -6.72 4.03
N PRO A 177 -13.75 -7.09 4.67
CA PRO A 177 -14.54 -8.26 4.29
C PRO A 177 -15.33 -8.04 2.98
N TYR A 178 -15.88 -6.85 2.79
CA TYR A 178 -16.67 -6.44 1.64
C TYR A 178 -16.54 -4.92 1.42
N SER A 179 -16.88 -4.44 0.24
CA SER A 179 -16.82 -3.00 -0.04
C SER A 179 -17.92 -2.24 0.68
N ILE A 180 -17.60 -1.07 1.22
CA ILE A 180 -18.56 -0.13 1.81
C ILE A 180 -19.65 0.31 0.81
N LEU A 181 -19.39 0.17 -0.49
CA LEU A 181 -20.34 0.52 -1.55
C LEU A 181 -21.38 -0.58 -1.84
N GLU A 182 -21.29 -1.74 -1.18
CA GLU A 182 -22.26 -2.82 -1.37
C GLU A 182 -23.62 -2.46 -0.77
N THR A 183 -24.66 -2.74 -1.54
CA THR A 183 -26.06 -2.52 -1.13
C THR A 183 -26.48 -3.56 -0.09
N GLU A 184 -27.51 -3.25 0.72
CA GLU A 184 -28.10 -4.23 1.64
C GLU A 184 -28.52 -5.53 0.95
N LYS A 185 -29.02 -5.45 -0.28
CA LYS A 185 -29.40 -6.63 -1.07
C LYS A 185 -28.19 -7.52 -1.34
N GLN A 186 -27.06 -6.93 -1.73
CA GLN A 186 -25.81 -7.67 -1.96
C GLN A 186 -25.28 -8.29 -0.67
N LEU A 187 -25.32 -7.57 0.45
CA LEU A 187 -24.89 -8.08 1.76
C LEU A 187 -25.79 -9.24 2.24
N LYS A 188 -27.12 -9.13 2.10
CA LYS A 188 -28.04 -10.22 2.39
C LYS A 188 -27.78 -11.46 1.51
N GLN A 189 -27.47 -11.25 0.24
CA GLN A 189 -27.13 -12.33 -0.68
C GLN A 189 -25.81 -13.00 -0.30
N LYS A 190 -24.76 -12.23 0.02
CA LYS A 190 -23.47 -12.74 0.52
C LYS A 190 -23.65 -13.58 1.78
N ARG A 191 -24.43 -13.09 2.75
CA ARG A 191 -24.77 -13.85 3.95
C ARG A 191 -25.45 -15.18 3.63
N PHE A 192 -26.35 -15.19 2.66
CA PHE A 192 -27.06 -16.42 2.25
C PHE A 192 -26.11 -17.48 1.66
N TYR A 193 -25.07 -17.04 0.92
CA TYR A 193 -24.11 -17.94 0.30
C TYR A 193 -22.83 -18.18 1.15
N GLY A 194 -22.72 -17.60 2.34
CA GLY A 194 -21.52 -17.67 3.16
C GLY A 194 -20.35 -16.86 2.58
N GLY A 195 -20.64 -15.82 1.80
CA GLY A 195 -19.64 -15.00 1.10
C GLY A 195 -19.29 -13.69 1.79
N GLU A 196 -19.57 -13.54 3.10
CA GLU A 196 -19.31 -12.31 3.85
C GLU A 196 -17.82 -11.94 3.93
N ASN A 197 -16.97 -12.94 3.77
CA ASN A 197 -15.50 -12.77 3.77
C ASN A 197 -14.88 -12.85 2.38
N ASP A 198 -15.64 -12.69 1.31
CA ASP A 198 -15.20 -12.86 -0.07
C ASP A 198 -15.15 -11.56 -0.88
N GLY A 199 -15.04 -10.41 -0.20
CA GLY A 199 -14.81 -9.12 -0.84
C GLY A 199 -13.47 -9.09 -1.61
N GLU A 200 -13.37 -8.19 -2.60
CA GLU A 200 -12.18 -8.09 -3.47
C GLU A 200 -10.89 -7.80 -2.67
N SER A 201 -10.96 -6.98 -1.62
CA SER A 201 -9.83 -6.74 -0.71
C SER A 201 -9.38 -8.03 0.00
N ARG A 202 -10.34 -8.85 0.48
CA ARG A 202 -10.04 -10.13 1.11
C ARG A 202 -9.44 -11.14 0.13
N GLN A 203 -9.92 -11.17 -1.12
CA GLN A 203 -9.34 -11.99 -2.17
C GLN A 203 -7.91 -11.55 -2.52
N LEU A 204 -7.65 -10.24 -2.56
CA LEU A 204 -6.31 -9.69 -2.74
C LEU A 204 -5.37 -10.13 -1.61
N ALA A 205 -5.81 -10.09 -0.36
CA ALA A 205 -5.02 -10.56 0.78
C ALA A 205 -4.67 -12.06 0.67
N ARG A 206 -5.64 -12.90 0.25
CA ARG A 206 -5.41 -14.33 -0.02
C ARG A 206 -4.44 -14.54 -1.19
N HIS A 207 -4.49 -13.68 -2.21
CA HIS A 207 -3.54 -13.73 -3.32
C HIS A 207 -2.11 -13.45 -2.84
N VAL A 208 -1.90 -12.42 -2.03
CA VAL A 208 -0.58 -12.14 -1.43
C VAL A 208 -0.12 -13.30 -0.56
N PHE A 209 -1.01 -13.87 0.25
CA PHE A 209 -0.70 -15.06 1.04
C PHE A 209 -0.23 -16.23 0.16
N ALA A 210 -0.99 -16.58 -0.87
CA ALA A 210 -0.67 -17.69 -1.77
C ALA A 210 0.64 -17.43 -2.54
N SER A 211 0.83 -16.23 -3.07
CA SER A 211 2.07 -15.83 -3.75
C SER A 211 3.28 -15.92 -2.80
N THR A 212 3.12 -15.48 -1.56
CA THR A 212 4.19 -15.61 -0.55
C THR A 212 4.54 -17.07 -0.32
N LYS A 213 3.56 -17.94 -0.09
CA LYS A 213 3.82 -19.38 0.14
C LYS A 213 4.47 -20.07 -1.07
N THR A 214 4.22 -19.57 -2.26
CA THR A 214 4.80 -20.14 -3.50
C THR A 214 6.23 -19.65 -3.74
N TYR A 215 6.50 -18.37 -3.58
CA TYR A 215 7.75 -17.74 -4.02
C TYR A 215 8.73 -17.41 -2.89
N LEU A 216 8.22 -17.25 -1.66
CA LEU A 216 9.00 -16.96 -0.45
C LEU A 216 8.49 -17.85 0.70
N PRO A 217 8.64 -19.18 0.59
CA PRO A 217 8.06 -20.14 1.53
C PRO A 217 8.59 -20.00 2.99
N GLU A 218 9.74 -19.36 3.17
CA GLU A 218 10.31 -19.02 4.47
C GLU A 218 9.56 -17.91 5.20
N MET A 219 8.75 -17.11 4.48
CA MET A 219 7.95 -16.04 5.07
C MET A 219 6.60 -16.57 5.59
N ASN A 220 6.13 -15.95 6.67
CA ASN A 220 4.91 -16.36 7.36
C ASN A 220 3.84 -15.25 7.32
N PRO A 221 3.02 -15.15 6.26
CA PRO A 221 1.95 -14.18 6.17
C PRO A 221 0.81 -14.49 7.14
N LEU A 222 0.36 -13.49 7.90
CA LEU A 222 -0.82 -13.55 8.76
C LEU A 222 -1.96 -12.75 8.13
N LEU A 223 -3.05 -13.43 7.79
CA LEU A 223 -4.27 -12.78 7.30
C LEU A 223 -5.04 -12.19 8.50
N ILE A 224 -5.08 -10.87 8.58
CA ILE A 224 -5.83 -10.14 9.59
C ILE A 224 -7.17 -9.69 8.98
N TYR A 225 -8.25 -10.30 9.42
CA TYR A 225 -9.59 -10.10 8.88
C TYR A 225 -10.25 -8.83 9.43
N ARG A 226 -9.56 -7.71 9.27
CA ARG A 226 -9.92 -6.38 9.72
C ARG A 226 -9.27 -5.35 8.80
N LEU A 227 -9.94 -4.23 8.54
CA LEU A 227 -9.47 -3.19 7.63
C LEU A 227 -8.10 -2.63 8.01
N ASP A 228 -7.85 -2.40 9.33
CA ASP A 228 -6.57 -1.95 9.88
C ASP A 228 -6.51 -2.25 11.38
N ARG A 229 -5.47 -1.80 12.07
CA ARG A 229 -5.32 -1.77 13.52
C ARG A 229 -6.39 -0.87 14.15
N PHE A 230 -6.71 -1.07 15.41
CA PHE A 230 -7.66 -0.22 16.14
C PHE A 230 -7.15 1.22 16.24
N GLY A 231 -7.98 2.19 15.83
CA GLY A 231 -7.65 3.61 15.88
C GLY A 231 -6.53 4.04 14.92
N ARG A 232 -6.16 3.18 13.97
CA ARG A 232 -5.11 3.43 12.98
C ARG A 232 -5.68 3.39 11.56
N GLY A 233 -4.86 3.74 10.59
CA GLY A 233 -5.19 3.72 9.18
C GLY A 233 -3.95 3.57 8.31
N GLY A 234 -4.15 3.69 7.01
CA GLY A 234 -3.12 3.73 5.99
C GLY A 234 -3.76 4.10 4.66
N HIS A 235 -2.96 4.42 3.67
CA HIS A 235 -3.43 4.91 2.38
C HIS A 235 -4.29 3.93 1.57
N HIS A 236 -4.38 2.64 1.94
CA HIS A 236 -5.33 1.71 1.33
C HIS A 236 -6.80 2.09 1.62
N ARG A 237 -7.08 2.66 2.80
CA ARG A 237 -8.46 2.98 3.22
C ARG A 237 -9.20 3.92 2.28
N PRO A 238 -8.66 5.08 1.86
CA PRO A 238 -9.33 5.95 0.89
C PRO A 238 -9.68 5.25 -0.43
N PHE A 239 -8.89 4.27 -0.87
CA PHE A 239 -9.22 3.48 -2.05
C PHE A 239 -10.38 2.51 -1.77
N ASN A 240 -10.41 1.87 -0.59
CA ASN A 240 -11.54 1.04 -0.17
C ASN A 240 -12.83 1.86 -0.10
N GLU A 241 -12.76 3.09 0.41
CA GLU A 241 -13.92 4.01 0.51
C GLU A 241 -14.53 4.37 -0.86
N VAL A 242 -13.76 4.33 -1.94
CA VAL A 242 -14.26 4.55 -3.30
C VAL A 242 -14.47 3.26 -4.10
N GLY A 243 -14.32 2.09 -3.45
CA GLY A 243 -14.65 0.78 -3.98
C GLY A 243 -13.51 0.03 -4.67
N PHE A 244 -12.25 0.47 -4.51
CA PHE A 244 -11.09 -0.26 -5.00
C PHE A 244 -10.54 -1.25 -3.95
N PRO A 245 -10.06 -2.43 -4.36
CA PRO A 245 -9.51 -3.42 -3.43
C PRO A 245 -8.14 -2.97 -2.91
N GLY A 246 -8.10 -2.51 -1.67
CA GLY A 246 -6.88 -2.14 -0.97
C GLY A 246 -6.62 -3.03 0.24
N ILE A 247 -5.35 -3.33 0.50
CA ILE A 247 -4.86 -4.05 1.67
C ILE A 247 -3.66 -3.30 2.26
N ARG A 248 -3.39 -3.54 3.56
CA ARG A 248 -2.16 -3.11 4.20
C ARG A 248 -1.26 -4.31 4.47
N ILE A 249 0.01 -4.18 4.09
CA ILE A 249 1.09 -5.10 4.44
C ILE A 249 1.97 -4.39 5.47
N MET A 250 2.24 -5.05 6.59
CA MET A 250 3.10 -4.48 7.62
C MET A 250 3.81 -5.57 8.45
N GLU A 251 4.84 -5.18 9.14
CA GLU A 251 5.56 -6.01 10.10
C GLU A 251 4.65 -6.64 11.16
N ALA A 252 5.08 -7.78 11.75
CA ALA A 252 4.30 -8.48 12.75
C ALA A 252 4.29 -7.76 14.10
N HIS A 253 5.45 -7.31 14.55
CA HIS A 253 5.65 -6.65 15.84
C HIS A 253 5.94 -5.16 15.64
N GLU A 254 5.19 -4.32 16.32
CA GLU A 254 5.42 -2.87 16.33
C GLU A 254 6.28 -2.48 17.52
N ASN A 255 7.19 -1.54 17.32
CA ASN A 255 8.01 -1.00 18.40
C ASN A 255 7.61 0.44 18.70
N TYR A 256 6.79 0.63 19.74
CA TYR A 256 6.27 1.93 20.14
C TYR A 256 7.32 2.85 20.79
N ASN A 257 8.53 2.37 21.08
CA ASN A 257 9.65 3.21 21.47
C ASN A 257 10.26 3.91 20.25
N ARG A 258 10.01 3.38 19.05
CA ARG A 258 10.51 3.92 17.78
C ARG A 258 9.44 4.71 17.03
N GLN A 259 8.27 4.11 16.81
CA GLN A 259 7.19 4.71 16.03
C GLN A 259 6.62 5.97 16.69
N HIS A 260 6.55 7.07 15.92
CA HIS A 260 5.99 8.35 16.34
C HIS A 260 6.63 8.94 17.61
N GLN A 261 7.93 8.78 17.77
CA GLN A 261 8.67 9.24 18.94
C GLN A 261 9.68 10.32 18.58
N ASP A 262 9.88 11.27 19.52
CA ASP A 262 11.03 12.17 19.47
C ASP A 262 12.31 11.37 19.67
N ILE A 263 13.40 11.78 19.00
CA ILE A 263 14.70 11.15 19.17
C ILE A 263 15.24 11.54 20.54
N ARG A 264 15.35 10.57 21.45
CA ARG A 264 15.89 10.76 22.79
C ARG A 264 16.32 9.44 23.42
N THR A 265 17.16 9.52 24.43
CA THR A 265 17.40 8.40 25.35
C THR A 265 16.81 8.76 26.70
N GLU A 266 15.95 7.92 27.23
CA GLU A 266 15.28 8.12 28.52
C GLU A 266 15.23 6.80 29.29
N ASN A 267 15.69 6.80 30.54
CA ASN A 267 15.74 5.60 31.39
C ASN A 267 16.48 4.40 30.74
N GLY A 268 17.51 4.67 29.94
CA GLY A 268 18.28 3.64 29.23
C GLY A 268 17.58 3.06 28.00
N ILE A 269 16.47 3.62 27.58
CA ILE A 269 15.72 3.25 26.36
C ILE A 269 15.96 4.31 25.29
N ASP A 270 16.33 3.90 24.09
CA ASP A 270 16.45 4.77 22.92
C ASP A 270 15.10 4.86 22.20
N TYR A 271 14.65 6.10 22.03
CA TYR A 271 13.41 6.44 21.32
C TYR A 271 13.71 7.09 19.98
N GLY A 272 12.75 6.98 19.07
CA GLY A 272 12.78 7.62 17.75
C GLY A 272 12.87 6.63 16.61
N ASP A 273 12.29 7.01 15.48
CA ASP A 273 12.27 6.18 14.26
C ASP A 273 13.51 6.46 13.41
N VAL A 274 14.62 5.88 13.83
CA VAL A 274 15.96 6.07 13.23
C VAL A 274 16.42 4.81 12.48
N ILE A 275 17.37 4.99 11.58
CA ILE A 275 17.85 3.95 10.66
C ILE A 275 18.40 2.70 11.36
N SER A 276 18.95 2.84 12.57
CA SER A 276 19.46 1.72 13.36
C SER A 276 18.34 0.75 13.82
N GLY A 277 17.07 1.19 13.83
CA GLY A 277 15.92 0.37 14.14
C GLY A 277 15.41 -0.46 12.94
N VAL A 278 15.95 -0.25 11.74
CA VAL A 278 15.48 -0.92 10.51
C VAL A 278 16.32 -2.17 10.23
N ASN A 279 15.64 -3.28 10.06
CA ASN A 279 16.24 -4.51 9.53
C ASN A 279 16.09 -4.54 8.00
N PHE A 280 17.17 -4.25 7.29
CA PHE A 280 17.18 -4.17 5.82
C PHE A 280 16.87 -5.51 5.14
N GLU A 281 17.30 -6.64 5.73
CA GLU A 281 17.03 -7.96 5.17
C GLU A 281 15.54 -8.28 5.22
N TYR A 282 14.89 -7.99 6.34
CA TYR A 282 13.45 -8.16 6.48
C TYR A 282 12.66 -7.23 5.54
N CYS A 283 13.07 -5.97 5.44
CA CYS A 283 12.49 -5.02 4.49
C CYS A 283 12.63 -5.51 3.04
N ALA A 284 13.79 -6.05 2.67
CA ALA A 284 14.02 -6.62 1.34
C ALA A 284 13.14 -7.85 1.09
N LYS A 285 12.92 -8.72 2.10
CA LYS A 285 12.02 -9.87 1.98
C LYS A 285 10.57 -9.42 1.78
N LEU A 286 10.07 -8.43 2.54
CA LEU A 286 8.71 -7.91 2.33
C LEU A 286 8.57 -7.17 1.00
N THR A 287 9.63 -6.52 0.53
CA THR A 287 9.67 -5.96 -0.83
C THR A 287 9.56 -7.07 -1.88
N ALA A 288 10.24 -8.20 -1.70
CA ALA A 288 10.12 -9.36 -2.60
C ALA A 288 8.72 -10.01 -2.56
N VAL A 289 8.06 -10.04 -1.40
CA VAL A 289 6.64 -10.45 -1.28
C VAL A 289 5.75 -9.56 -2.16
N ASN A 290 5.95 -8.25 -2.11
CA ASN A 290 5.21 -7.30 -2.95
C ASN A 290 5.53 -7.50 -4.44
N ALA A 291 6.81 -7.75 -4.79
CA ALA A 291 7.21 -8.04 -6.17
C ALA A 291 6.48 -9.25 -6.74
N ALA A 292 6.45 -10.36 -5.99
CA ALA A 292 5.77 -11.59 -6.40
C ALA A 292 4.25 -11.37 -6.57
N ALA A 293 3.62 -10.69 -5.61
CA ALA A 293 2.19 -10.41 -5.66
C ALA A 293 1.82 -9.47 -6.83
N LEU A 294 2.56 -8.37 -7.02
CA LEU A 294 2.31 -7.44 -8.12
C LEU A 294 2.55 -8.06 -9.49
N ALA A 295 3.66 -8.79 -9.66
CA ALA A 295 3.99 -9.44 -10.93
C ALA A 295 2.92 -10.47 -11.32
N THR A 296 2.52 -11.33 -10.39
CA THR A 296 1.48 -12.34 -10.64
C THR A 296 0.11 -11.73 -10.93
N LEU A 297 -0.27 -10.63 -10.25
CA LEU A 297 -1.49 -9.88 -10.57
C LEU A 297 -1.41 -9.16 -11.91
N ALA A 298 -0.25 -8.59 -12.26
CA ALA A 298 -0.07 -7.89 -13.52
C ALA A 298 -0.07 -8.83 -14.72
N LEU A 299 0.36 -10.08 -14.54
CA LEU A 299 0.30 -11.15 -15.53
C LEU A 299 -1.06 -11.84 -15.60
N ALA A 300 -1.88 -11.74 -14.54
CA ALA A 300 -3.16 -12.42 -14.48
C ALA A 300 -4.13 -11.93 -15.57
N PRO A 301 -4.97 -12.82 -16.13
CA PRO A 301 -6.05 -12.43 -17.03
C PRO A 301 -7.06 -11.51 -16.33
N ALA A 302 -7.95 -10.90 -17.10
CA ALA A 302 -9.06 -10.18 -16.51
C ALA A 302 -10.01 -11.16 -15.79
N LYS A 303 -10.69 -10.69 -14.73
CA LYS A 303 -11.66 -11.52 -14.01
C LYS A 303 -12.82 -11.95 -14.93
N PRO A 304 -13.36 -13.18 -14.77
CA PRO A 304 -14.54 -13.61 -15.51
C PRO A 304 -15.71 -12.64 -15.29
N LYS A 305 -16.48 -12.42 -16.35
CA LYS A 305 -17.69 -11.59 -16.29
C LYS A 305 -18.94 -12.46 -16.28
N ASN A 306 -20.02 -11.93 -15.69
CA ASN A 306 -21.33 -12.55 -15.69
C ASN A 306 -21.30 -14.02 -15.25
N VAL A 307 -20.53 -14.30 -14.20
CA VAL A 307 -20.48 -15.64 -13.60
C VAL A 307 -21.83 -15.98 -13.03
N LYS A 308 -22.38 -17.12 -13.44
CA LYS A 308 -23.69 -17.64 -13.00
C LYS A 308 -23.53 -19.05 -12.47
N ILE A 309 -24.31 -19.35 -11.44
CA ILE A 309 -24.48 -20.71 -10.91
C ILE A 309 -25.80 -21.27 -11.44
N GLY A 310 -25.73 -22.40 -12.13
CA GLY A 310 -26.85 -23.18 -12.56
C GLY A 310 -26.93 -24.49 -11.79
N GLY A 311 -28.07 -25.22 -11.93
CA GLY A 311 -28.22 -26.52 -11.29
C GLY A 311 -28.41 -26.48 -9.77
N ILE A 312 -28.99 -25.41 -9.24
CA ILE A 312 -29.12 -25.16 -7.79
C ILE A 312 -29.80 -26.28 -7.01
N VAL A 313 -30.67 -27.07 -7.68
CA VAL A 313 -31.39 -28.20 -7.09
C VAL A 313 -31.11 -29.47 -7.90
N GLN A 314 -29.88 -29.71 -8.28
CA GLN A 314 -29.43 -30.86 -9.07
C GLN A 314 -28.19 -31.49 -8.40
N PRO A 315 -27.89 -32.76 -8.74
CA PRO A 315 -26.72 -33.45 -8.17
C PRO A 315 -25.35 -32.80 -8.49
N SER A 316 -25.29 -31.92 -9.50
CA SER A 316 -24.09 -31.21 -9.92
C SER A 316 -24.31 -29.71 -10.05
N THR A 317 -23.30 -28.92 -9.71
CA THR A 317 -23.29 -27.46 -9.88
C THR A 317 -22.66 -27.10 -11.22
N ILE A 318 -23.35 -26.26 -12.00
CA ILE A 318 -22.85 -25.77 -13.30
C ILE A 318 -22.43 -24.30 -13.09
N LEU A 319 -21.17 -23.98 -13.43
CA LEU A 319 -20.68 -22.61 -13.51
C LEU A 319 -20.58 -22.20 -14.98
N SER A 320 -21.11 -21.04 -15.29
CA SER A 320 -20.97 -20.41 -16.61
C SER A 320 -20.51 -18.97 -16.49
N TRP A 321 -19.75 -18.49 -17.44
CA TRP A 321 -19.26 -17.11 -17.53
C TRP A 321 -19.00 -16.69 -18.95
N GLU A 322 -18.92 -15.40 -19.19
CA GLU A 322 -18.50 -14.86 -20.48
C GLU A 322 -17.01 -15.06 -20.70
N LYS A 323 -16.62 -15.31 -21.94
CA LYS A 323 -15.22 -15.43 -22.36
C LYS A 323 -14.46 -14.16 -21.96
N VAL A 324 -13.29 -14.34 -21.40
CA VAL A 324 -12.35 -13.26 -21.06
C VAL A 324 -11.29 -13.21 -22.15
N ASP A 325 -11.01 -11.99 -22.64
CA ASP A 325 -9.97 -11.76 -23.68
C ASP A 325 -8.55 -11.85 -23.10
#